data_fe73c9aa25424141e10d313267edc185
#
_entry.id   fe73c9aa25424141e10d313267edc185
#
_cell.length_a   1.000
_cell.length_b   1.000
_cell.length_c   1.000
_cell.angle_alpha   90.00
_cell.angle_beta   90.00
_cell.angle_gamma   90.00
#
_symmetry.space_group_name_H-M   'P 1'
#
loop_
_entity.id
_entity.type
_entity.pdbx_description
1 polymer ?
#
loop_
_entity_poly.entity_id
_entity_poly.type
_entity_poly.pdbx_seq_one_letter_code
_entity_poly.pdbx_strand_id
1 'polypeptide(L)'
;MTIALRGASADALAELTSELESKLGSGVDASRIGDDLFTVSTLMRSEPSLRRVATDVSVDAKAKAGLVTEIFGGKVDQVSLDILTSAVGRRWTVSRNLGDALEHLSEVAIVRSAGDDSARLADELHAYAQAVNDNPSLRDALSDPARSVDDKATLVRGLLEGKALPATVTLAQQALAGTYRTVAVALATYQQVAAQVHDERVATVRVAHPLADAERQRLSDALSRQYDRQIHLNVVVDPGVIGGIRVEIGRASCRERV
;
A
#
# COMPACT_ATOMS: atom_id res chain seq x y z
N MET A 1 -11.33 -7.05 -1.31
CA MET A 1 -10.86 -8.38 -1.75
C MET A 1 -9.43 -8.17 -2.21
N THR A 2 -8.47 -8.37 -1.31
CA THR A 2 -7.03 -8.24 -1.57
C THR A 2 -6.69 -9.03 -2.84
N ILE A 3 -5.76 -8.56 -3.67
CA ILE A 3 -5.30 -9.29 -4.86
C ILE A 3 -4.85 -10.67 -4.40
N ALA A 4 -5.68 -11.70 -4.66
CA ALA A 4 -5.41 -13.06 -4.22
C ALA A 4 -4.47 -13.75 -5.22
N LEU A 5 -3.19 -13.36 -5.21
CA LEU A 5 -2.15 -14.10 -5.91
C LEU A 5 -1.95 -15.47 -5.26
N ARG A 6 -1.49 -16.47 -6.03
CA ARG A 6 -1.28 -17.83 -5.55
C ARG A 6 0.10 -18.35 -5.96
N GLY A 7 0.63 -19.28 -5.17
CA GLY A 7 1.91 -19.93 -5.44
C GLY A 7 3.05 -18.92 -5.59
N ALA A 8 3.96 -19.14 -6.52
CA ALA A 8 5.14 -18.29 -6.73
C ALA A 8 4.84 -16.79 -6.86
N SER A 9 3.67 -16.41 -7.39
CA SER A 9 3.28 -14.99 -7.46
C SER A 9 2.93 -14.40 -6.10
N ALA A 10 2.35 -15.20 -5.20
CA ALA A 10 2.07 -14.75 -3.83
C ALA A 10 3.37 -14.58 -3.03
N ASP A 11 4.30 -15.52 -3.18
CA ASP A 11 5.61 -15.46 -2.54
C ASP A 11 6.40 -14.24 -3.05
N ALA A 12 6.40 -14.02 -4.38
CA ALA A 12 7.05 -12.87 -4.99
C ALA A 12 6.47 -11.54 -4.49
N LEU A 13 5.14 -11.43 -4.36
CA LEU A 13 4.49 -10.23 -3.84
C LEU A 13 4.88 -9.99 -2.37
N ALA A 14 4.87 -11.02 -1.53
CA ALA A 14 5.23 -10.90 -0.12
C ALA A 14 6.68 -10.41 0.07
N GLU A 15 7.63 -10.98 -0.71
CA GLU A 15 9.02 -10.57 -0.69
C GLU A 15 9.21 -9.13 -1.18
N LEU A 16 8.53 -8.74 -2.27
CA LEU A 16 8.59 -7.37 -2.81
C LEU A 16 7.95 -6.36 -1.87
N THR A 17 6.87 -6.72 -1.18
CA THR A 17 6.25 -5.86 -0.16
C THR A 17 7.22 -5.62 1.00
N SER A 18 7.86 -6.68 1.50
CA SER A 18 8.88 -6.54 2.56
C SER A 18 10.08 -5.69 2.10
N GLU A 19 10.53 -5.88 0.85
CA GLU A 19 11.60 -5.08 0.26
C GLU A 19 11.21 -3.60 0.15
N LEU A 20 10.00 -3.31 -0.36
CA LEU A 20 9.48 -1.95 -0.45
C LEU A 20 9.40 -1.30 0.93
N GLU A 21 8.82 -1.98 1.92
CA GLU A 21 8.69 -1.48 3.28
C GLU A 21 10.03 -1.16 3.93
N SER A 22 11.05 -2.00 3.69
CA SER A 22 12.40 -1.75 4.20
C SER A 22 13.05 -0.51 3.58
N LYS A 23 12.63 -0.11 2.38
CA LYS A 23 13.16 1.06 1.64
C LYS A 23 12.34 2.34 1.91
N LEU A 24 11.08 2.23 2.37
CA LEU A 24 10.22 3.36 2.71
C LEU A 24 10.56 3.95 4.09
N GLY A 25 11.84 4.29 4.31
CA GLY A 25 12.32 4.95 5.52
C GLY A 25 12.12 6.47 5.51
N SER A 26 12.57 7.14 6.59
CA SER A 26 12.51 8.59 6.72
C SER A 26 13.31 9.28 5.60
N GLY A 27 12.68 10.23 4.92
CA GLY A 27 13.30 11.01 3.84
C GLY A 27 13.04 10.48 2.42
N VAL A 28 12.30 9.37 2.28
CA VAL A 28 11.90 8.81 0.99
C VAL A 28 10.51 9.32 0.61
N ASP A 29 10.34 9.75 -0.63
CA ASP A 29 9.03 10.19 -1.16
C ASP A 29 8.18 8.97 -1.56
N ALA A 30 7.49 8.42 -0.58
CA ALA A 30 6.62 7.25 -0.77
C ALA A 30 5.47 7.53 -1.76
N SER A 31 4.99 8.78 -1.86
CA SER A 31 3.95 9.15 -2.83
C SER A 31 4.48 9.01 -4.25
N ARG A 32 5.66 9.53 -4.54
CA ARG A 32 6.31 9.42 -5.84
C ARG A 32 6.57 7.96 -6.21
N ILE A 33 7.06 7.15 -5.28
CA ILE A 33 7.27 5.72 -5.51
C ILE A 33 5.95 5.04 -5.88
N GLY A 34 4.87 5.36 -5.17
CA GLY A 34 3.55 4.83 -5.49
C GLY A 34 3.08 5.20 -6.90
N ASP A 35 3.24 6.46 -7.31
CA ASP A 35 2.88 6.92 -8.64
C ASP A 35 3.73 6.26 -9.74
N ASP A 36 5.03 6.10 -9.52
CA ASP A 36 5.93 5.40 -10.43
C ASP A 36 5.48 3.94 -10.63
N LEU A 37 5.26 3.21 -9.54
CA LEU A 37 4.84 1.80 -9.57
C LEU A 37 3.47 1.64 -10.24
N PHE A 38 2.53 2.55 -10.00
CA PHE A 38 1.22 2.54 -10.68
C PHE A 38 1.36 2.77 -12.17
N THR A 39 2.17 3.74 -12.58
CA THR A 39 2.44 4.04 -13.97
C THR A 39 3.02 2.83 -14.70
N VAL A 40 4.01 2.17 -14.09
CA VAL A 40 4.61 0.95 -14.66
C VAL A 40 3.63 -0.21 -14.67
N SER A 41 2.78 -0.36 -13.62
CA SER A 41 1.75 -1.40 -13.60
C SER A 41 0.77 -1.23 -14.77
N THR A 42 0.36 0.01 -15.03
CA THR A 42 -0.53 0.35 -16.15
C THR A 42 0.14 0.05 -17.51
N LEU A 43 1.42 0.41 -17.65
CA LEU A 43 2.21 0.07 -18.84
C LEU A 43 2.32 -1.45 -19.04
N MET A 44 2.57 -2.21 -17.97
CA MET A 44 2.61 -3.68 -18.05
C MET A 44 1.27 -4.29 -18.47
N ARG A 45 0.15 -3.63 -18.19
CA ARG A 45 -1.19 -4.06 -18.63
C ARG A 45 -1.44 -3.73 -20.10
N SER A 46 -1.08 -2.51 -20.53
CA SER A 46 -1.31 -2.04 -21.90
C SER A 46 -0.37 -2.66 -22.92
N GLU A 47 0.84 -3.12 -22.50
CA GLU A 47 1.89 -3.62 -23.36
C GLU A 47 2.17 -5.13 -23.13
N PRO A 48 1.40 -6.03 -23.77
CA PRO A 48 1.56 -7.48 -23.58
C PRO A 48 2.94 -8.01 -23.94
N SER A 49 3.62 -7.38 -24.91
CA SER A 49 4.95 -7.78 -25.36
C SER A 49 5.99 -7.49 -24.27
N LEU A 50 5.97 -6.30 -23.68
CA LEU A 50 6.84 -5.93 -22.57
C LEU A 50 6.60 -6.86 -21.37
N ARG A 51 5.34 -7.05 -21.00
CA ARG A 51 4.95 -7.95 -19.91
C ARG A 51 5.45 -9.37 -20.11
N ARG A 52 5.36 -9.91 -21.35
CA ARG A 52 5.83 -11.26 -21.69
C ARG A 52 7.32 -11.37 -21.43
N VAL A 53 8.13 -10.44 -21.95
CA VAL A 53 9.59 -10.45 -21.75
C VAL A 53 9.94 -10.31 -20.28
N ALA A 54 9.28 -9.41 -19.56
CA ALA A 54 9.52 -9.15 -18.11
C ALA A 54 9.25 -10.39 -17.24
N THR A 55 8.33 -11.27 -17.66
CA THR A 55 7.93 -12.47 -16.90
C THR A 55 8.42 -13.79 -17.48
N ASP A 56 9.17 -13.75 -18.57
CA ASP A 56 9.70 -14.96 -19.23
C ASP A 56 10.79 -15.61 -18.33
N VAL A 57 10.56 -16.87 -17.98
CA VAL A 57 11.49 -17.63 -17.15
C VAL A 57 12.72 -18.13 -17.93
N SER A 58 12.67 -18.12 -19.26
CA SER A 58 13.80 -18.48 -20.12
C SER A 58 14.82 -17.36 -20.31
N VAL A 59 14.41 -16.11 -20.00
CA VAL A 59 15.28 -14.94 -20.07
C VAL A 59 16.00 -14.76 -18.73
N ASP A 60 17.32 -14.57 -18.80
CA ASP A 60 18.16 -14.37 -17.63
C ASP A 60 17.71 -13.15 -16.82
N ALA A 61 17.73 -13.25 -15.48
CA ALA A 61 17.26 -12.20 -14.59
C ALA A 61 18.07 -10.89 -14.75
N LYS A 62 19.39 -10.97 -15.01
CA LYS A 62 20.23 -9.78 -15.23
C LYS A 62 19.87 -9.09 -16.55
N ALA A 63 19.54 -9.87 -17.59
CA ALA A 63 19.12 -9.30 -18.85
C ALA A 63 17.79 -8.56 -18.72
N LYS A 64 16.82 -9.12 -17.97
CA LYS A 64 15.55 -8.44 -17.65
C LYS A 64 15.77 -7.18 -16.82
N ALA A 65 16.63 -7.25 -15.80
CA ALA A 65 16.97 -6.10 -14.96
C ALA A 65 17.66 -4.98 -15.79
N GLY A 66 18.56 -5.36 -16.70
CA GLY A 66 19.20 -4.40 -17.63
C GLY A 66 18.18 -3.69 -18.52
N LEU A 67 17.23 -4.44 -19.09
CA LEU A 67 16.13 -3.87 -19.89
C LEU A 67 15.28 -2.89 -19.09
N VAL A 68 14.91 -3.25 -17.86
CA VAL A 68 14.14 -2.35 -16.95
C VAL A 68 14.94 -1.09 -16.66
N THR A 69 16.24 -1.21 -16.38
CA THR A 69 17.10 -0.07 -16.12
C THR A 69 17.24 0.84 -17.35
N GLU A 70 17.32 0.28 -18.54
CA GLU A 70 17.37 1.05 -19.80
C GLU A 70 16.07 1.82 -20.07
N ILE A 71 14.92 1.18 -19.83
CA ILE A 71 13.61 1.79 -20.09
C ILE A 71 13.26 2.85 -19.04
N PHE A 72 13.47 2.59 -17.76
CA PHE A 72 12.96 3.38 -16.62
C PHE A 72 14.05 4.18 -15.90
N GLY A 73 15.34 3.89 -16.10
CA GLY A 73 16.43 4.60 -15.47
C GLY A 73 16.36 6.12 -15.71
N GLY A 74 16.47 6.89 -14.64
CA GLY A 74 16.32 8.35 -14.67
C GLY A 74 14.90 8.89 -14.91
N LYS A 75 13.90 8.03 -15.12
CA LYS A 75 12.50 8.41 -15.29
C LYS A 75 11.67 8.17 -14.04
N VAL A 76 12.05 7.19 -13.23
CA VAL A 76 11.42 6.83 -11.96
C VAL A 76 12.39 7.06 -10.80
N ASP A 77 11.89 7.11 -9.58
CA ASP A 77 12.72 7.14 -8.37
C ASP A 77 13.63 5.91 -8.28
N GLN A 78 14.79 6.05 -7.63
CA GLN A 78 15.75 4.95 -7.50
C GLN A 78 15.14 3.75 -6.74
N VAL A 79 14.34 3.99 -5.71
CA VAL A 79 13.66 2.93 -4.97
C VAL A 79 12.65 2.21 -5.88
N SER A 80 11.90 2.97 -6.70
CA SER A 80 11.00 2.39 -7.71
C SER A 80 11.76 1.51 -8.70
N LEU A 81 12.90 1.97 -9.19
CA LEU A 81 13.76 1.20 -10.12
C LEU A 81 14.27 -0.09 -9.48
N ASP A 82 14.71 -0.03 -8.22
CA ASP A 82 15.18 -1.20 -7.47
C ASP A 82 14.06 -2.24 -7.33
N ILE A 83 12.85 -1.82 -6.95
CA ILE A 83 11.67 -2.71 -6.85
C ILE A 83 11.32 -3.30 -8.21
N LEU A 84 11.34 -2.52 -9.29
CA LEU A 84 11.07 -3.01 -10.63
C LEU A 84 12.09 -4.05 -11.10
N THR A 85 13.38 -3.81 -10.86
CA THR A 85 14.45 -4.76 -11.21
C THR A 85 14.35 -6.05 -10.40
N SER A 86 14.00 -5.95 -9.12
CA SER A 86 13.71 -7.11 -8.26
C SER A 86 12.48 -7.89 -8.78
N ALA A 87 11.39 -7.19 -9.14
CA ALA A 87 10.15 -7.79 -9.59
C ALA A 87 10.30 -8.62 -10.88
N VAL A 88 11.07 -8.13 -11.87
CA VAL A 88 11.31 -8.90 -13.11
C VAL A 88 12.23 -10.09 -12.90
N GLY A 89 13.01 -10.10 -11.82
CA GLY A 89 13.82 -11.24 -11.40
C GLY A 89 13.01 -12.39 -10.77
N ARG A 90 11.79 -12.09 -10.30
CA ARG A 90 10.93 -13.07 -9.62
C ARG A 90 10.20 -13.98 -10.61
N ARG A 91 9.68 -15.09 -10.08
CA ARG A 91 8.85 -16.03 -10.86
C ARG A 91 7.38 -15.69 -10.70
N TRP A 92 6.69 -15.54 -11.83
CA TRP A 92 5.27 -15.23 -11.87
C TRP A 92 4.48 -16.42 -12.41
N THR A 93 3.45 -16.88 -11.68
CA THR A 93 2.59 -17.99 -12.09
C THR A 93 1.81 -17.66 -13.38
N VAL A 94 1.38 -16.40 -13.48
CA VAL A 94 0.70 -15.85 -14.66
C VAL A 94 1.33 -14.49 -14.96
N SER A 95 1.60 -14.21 -16.23
CA SER A 95 2.31 -12.97 -16.62
C SER A 95 1.63 -11.67 -16.17
N ARG A 96 0.29 -11.64 -16.11
CA ARG A 96 -0.45 -10.46 -15.63
C ARG A 96 -0.19 -10.13 -14.14
N ASN A 97 0.17 -11.15 -13.36
CA ASN A 97 0.38 -10.99 -11.92
C ASN A 97 1.50 -10.00 -11.57
N LEU A 98 2.47 -9.78 -12.49
CA LEU A 98 3.48 -8.75 -12.33
C LEU A 98 2.83 -7.35 -12.26
N GLY A 99 1.94 -7.03 -13.21
CA GLY A 99 1.22 -5.74 -13.19
C GLY A 99 0.33 -5.60 -11.96
N ASP A 100 -0.40 -6.67 -11.60
CA ASP A 100 -1.27 -6.67 -10.43
C ASP A 100 -0.47 -6.47 -9.12
N ALA A 101 0.73 -7.07 -9.03
CA ALA A 101 1.64 -6.90 -7.89
C ALA A 101 2.20 -5.48 -7.80
N LEU A 102 2.61 -4.88 -8.92
CA LEU A 102 3.11 -3.50 -8.94
C LEU A 102 2.01 -2.50 -8.55
N GLU A 103 0.75 -2.74 -8.95
CA GLU A 103 -0.38 -1.94 -8.50
C GLU A 103 -0.57 -2.04 -6.98
N HIS A 104 -0.51 -3.24 -6.42
CA HIS A 104 -0.62 -3.41 -4.97
C HIS A 104 0.54 -2.74 -4.21
N LEU A 105 1.76 -2.83 -4.72
CA LEU A 105 2.92 -2.13 -4.14
C LEU A 105 2.75 -0.60 -4.20
N SER A 106 2.15 -0.08 -5.29
CA SER A 106 1.76 1.33 -5.38
C SER A 106 0.78 1.72 -4.28
N GLU A 107 -0.27 0.90 -4.07
CA GLU A 107 -1.26 1.12 -3.00
C GLU A 107 -0.57 1.22 -1.63
N VAL A 108 0.32 0.28 -1.32
CA VAL A 108 1.08 0.27 -0.07
C VAL A 108 1.93 1.52 0.06
N ALA A 109 2.66 1.92 -0.98
CA ALA A 109 3.50 3.11 -0.96
C ALA A 109 2.69 4.40 -0.74
N ILE A 110 1.55 4.57 -1.44
CA ILE A 110 0.66 5.73 -1.27
C ILE A 110 0.06 5.75 0.14
N VAL A 111 -0.37 4.60 0.66
CA VAL A 111 -0.87 4.53 2.04
C VAL A 111 0.23 4.90 3.05
N ARG A 112 1.45 4.42 2.86
CA ARG A 112 2.61 4.77 3.70
C ARG A 112 2.95 6.27 3.61
N SER A 113 2.71 6.94 2.48
CA SER A 113 2.93 8.38 2.34
C SER A 113 2.03 9.23 3.24
N ALA A 114 0.86 8.71 3.66
CA ALA A 114 -0.01 9.38 4.61
C ALA A 114 0.57 9.45 6.03
N GLY A 115 1.62 8.68 6.34
CA GLY A 115 2.27 8.74 7.63
C GLY A 115 1.30 8.46 8.78
N ASP A 116 1.26 9.38 9.74
CA ASP A 116 0.41 9.26 10.93
C ASP A 116 -1.08 9.47 10.63
N ASP A 117 -1.41 10.03 9.45
CA ASP A 117 -2.78 10.23 8.99
C ASP A 117 -3.41 8.97 8.35
N SER A 118 -2.80 7.78 8.51
CA SER A 118 -3.30 6.53 7.92
C SER A 118 -4.73 6.16 8.35
N ALA A 119 -5.13 6.45 9.59
CA ALA A 119 -6.51 6.28 10.05
C ALA A 119 -7.45 7.23 9.31
N ARG A 120 -7.08 8.51 9.22
CA ARG A 120 -7.83 9.54 8.48
C ARG A 120 -7.96 9.17 7.01
N LEU A 121 -6.89 8.63 6.40
CA LEU A 121 -6.92 8.13 5.03
C LEU A 121 -7.99 7.05 4.85
N ALA A 122 -8.06 6.07 5.78
CA ALA A 122 -9.06 5.01 5.73
C ALA A 122 -10.49 5.56 5.83
N ASP A 123 -10.72 6.53 6.71
CA ASP A 123 -12.02 7.18 6.88
C ASP A 123 -12.42 7.99 5.63
N GLU A 124 -11.49 8.74 5.03
CA GLU A 124 -11.72 9.50 3.82
C GLU A 124 -12.03 8.60 2.61
N LEU A 125 -11.31 7.48 2.45
CA LEU A 125 -11.60 6.48 1.41
C LEU A 125 -12.98 5.85 1.60
N HIS A 126 -13.36 5.58 2.86
CA HIS A 126 -14.69 5.07 3.19
C HIS A 126 -15.79 6.08 2.83
N ALA A 127 -15.63 7.34 3.26
CA ALA A 127 -16.58 8.41 2.98
C ALA A 127 -16.74 8.64 1.47
N TYR A 128 -15.63 8.62 0.72
CA TYR A 128 -15.68 8.76 -0.74
C TYR A 128 -16.37 7.55 -1.40
N ALA A 129 -16.10 6.34 -0.95
CA ALA A 129 -16.79 5.14 -1.44
C ALA A 129 -18.31 5.22 -1.19
N GLN A 130 -18.74 5.69 -0.03
CA GLN A 130 -20.16 5.94 0.25
C GLN A 130 -20.74 7.02 -0.66
N ALA A 131 -20.04 8.16 -0.84
CA ALA A 131 -20.49 9.22 -1.72
C ALA A 131 -20.69 8.73 -3.17
N VAL A 132 -19.81 7.85 -3.68
CA VAL A 132 -19.96 7.23 -5.00
C VAL A 132 -21.17 6.28 -5.04
N ASN A 133 -21.40 5.50 -3.97
CA ASN A 133 -22.52 4.57 -3.91
C ASN A 133 -23.88 5.28 -3.78
N ASP A 134 -23.93 6.34 -3.01
CA ASP A 134 -25.18 7.08 -2.71
C ASP A 134 -25.56 8.07 -3.84
N ASN A 135 -24.62 8.36 -4.74
CA ASN A 135 -24.86 9.27 -5.85
C ASN A 135 -24.79 8.54 -7.19
N PRO A 136 -25.93 8.12 -7.78
CA PRO A 136 -25.99 7.44 -9.07
C PRO A 136 -25.32 8.22 -10.19
N SER A 137 -25.52 9.55 -10.25
CA SER A 137 -24.94 10.40 -11.29
C SER A 137 -23.41 10.43 -11.25
N LEU A 138 -22.83 10.44 -10.04
CA LEU A 138 -21.38 10.35 -9.85
C LEU A 138 -20.86 8.96 -10.27
N ARG A 139 -21.53 7.91 -9.81
CA ARG A 139 -21.15 6.53 -10.17
C ARG A 139 -21.20 6.33 -11.69
N ASP A 140 -22.25 6.81 -12.35
CA ASP A 140 -22.40 6.72 -13.80
C ASP A 140 -21.30 7.52 -14.51
N ALA A 141 -21.00 8.74 -14.06
CA ALA A 141 -19.93 9.56 -14.62
C ALA A 141 -18.54 8.90 -14.50
N LEU A 142 -18.25 8.23 -13.38
CA LEU A 142 -16.99 7.51 -13.16
C LEU A 142 -16.91 6.19 -13.95
N SER A 143 -18.06 5.56 -14.25
CA SER A 143 -18.16 4.30 -14.97
C SER A 143 -18.35 4.45 -16.49
N ASP A 144 -18.63 5.67 -16.98
CA ASP A 144 -18.93 5.94 -18.37
C ASP A 144 -17.73 5.59 -19.29
N PRO A 145 -17.84 4.61 -20.18
CA PRO A 145 -16.75 4.26 -21.07
C PRO A 145 -16.46 5.31 -22.15
N ALA A 146 -17.36 6.25 -22.39
CA ALA A 146 -17.17 7.33 -23.36
C ALA A 146 -16.28 8.46 -22.81
N ARG A 147 -16.08 8.51 -21.49
CA ARG A 147 -15.19 9.48 -20.86
C ARG A 147 -13.78 8.94 -20.72
N SER A 148 -12.79 9.76 -21.03
CA SER A 148 -11.39 9.40 -20.82
C SER A 148 -11.08 9.23 -19.32
N VAL A 149 -10.03 8.45 -19.01
CA VAL A 149 -9.54 8.33 -17.61
C VAL A 149 -9.11 9.69 -17.08
N ASP A 150 -8.51 10.54 -17.91
CA ASP A 150 -8.04 11.87 -17.53
C ASP A 150 -9.20 12.82 -17.16
N ASP A 151 -10.31 12.77 -17.90
CA ASP A 151 -11.52 13.56 -17.58
C ASP A 151 -12.11 13.11 -16.23
N LYS A 152 -12.18 11.80 -16.00
CA LYS A 152 -12.62 11.24 -14.73
C LYS A 152 -11.68 11.62 -13.59
N ALA A 153 -10.37 11.55 -13.80
CA ALA A 153 -9.36 11.92 -12.82
C ALA A 153 -9.46 13.42 -12.47
N THR A 154 -9.74 14.27 -13.47
CA THR A 154 -9.97 15.71 -13.25
C THR A 154 -11.23 15.94 -12.42
N LEU A 155 -12.32 15.21 -12.69
CA LEU A 155 -13.54 15.27 -11.88
C LEU A 155 -13.26 14.87 -10.43
N VAL A 156 -12.58 13.74 -10.21
CA VAL A 156 -12.23 13.25 -8.86
C VAL A 156 -11.36 14.27 -8.13
N ARG A 157 -10.36 14.82 -8.81
CA ARG A 157 -9.51 15.88 -8.23
C ARG A 157 -10.34 17.07 -7.80
N GLY A 158 -11.21 17.60 -8.64
CA GLY A 158 -12.07 18.74 -8.31
C GLY A 158 -13.02 18.51 -7.12
N LEU A 159 -13.39 17.25 -6.87
CA LEU A 159 -14.22 16.88 -5.72
C LEU A 159 -13.45 16.81 -4.40
N LEU A 160 -12.21 16.33 -4.43
CA LEU A 160 -11.41 15.95 -3.26
C LEU A 160 -10.27 16.92 -2.93
N GLU A 161 -9.71 17.64 -3.91
CA GLU A 161 -8.57 18.53 -3.70
C GLU A 161 -8.91 19.63 -2.68
N GLY A 162 -8.01 19.83 -1.72
CA GLY A 162 -8.19 20.77 -0.60
C GLY A 162 -9.18 20.33 0.49
N LYS A 163 -9.84 19.16 0.32
CA LYS A 163 -10.78 18.61 1.30
C LYS A 163 -10.30 17.27 1.91
N ALA A 164 -9.49 16.55 1.15
CA ALA A 164 -8.95 15.24 1.54
C ALA A 164 -7.42 15.25 1.50
N LEU A 165 -6.81 14.24 2.09
CA LEU A 165 -5.37 14.02 2.05
C LEU A 165 -4.89 13.84 0.60
N PRO A 166 -3.67 14.27 0.25
CA PRO A 166 -3.10 14.00 -1.08
C PRO A 166 -3.13 12.51 -1.44
N ALA A 167 -2.81 11.63 -0.48
CA ALA A 167 -2.88 10.18 -0.66
C ALA A 167 -4.30 9.69 -1.02
N THR A 168 -5.34 10.27 -0.41
CA THR A 168 -6.75 9.96 -0.74
C THR A 168 -7.07 10.35 -2.18
N VAL A 169 -6.64 11.53 -2.61
CA VAL A 169 -6.84 12.01 -3.98
C VAL A 169 -6.15 11.08 -4.98
N THR A 170 -4.89 10.74 -4.73
CA THR A 170 -4.10 9.83 -5.59
C THR A 170 -4.76 8.46 -5.70
N LEU A 171 -5.12 7.82 -4.58
CA LEU A 171 -5.79 6.51 -4.60
C LEU A 171 -7.15 6.57 -5.31
N ALA A 172 -7.93 7.63 -5.07
CA ALA A 172 -9.21 7.82 -5.76
C ALA A 172 -9.05 7.94 -7.28
N GLN A 173 -7.98 8.58 -7.77
CA GLN A 173 -7.64 8.64 -9.19
C GLN A 173 -7.14 7.29 -9.72
N GLN A 174 -6.27 6.59 -8.99
CA GLN A 174 -5.79 5.25 -9.36
C GLN A 174 -6.94 4.24 -9.48
N ALA A 175 -7.99 4.37 -8.65
CA ALA A 175 -9.18 3.53 -8.74
C ALA A 175 -9.91 3.57 -10.09
N LEU A 176 -9.66 4.62 -10.91
CA LEU A 176 -10.27 4.77 -12.24
C LEU A 176 -9.55 3.96 -13.33
N ALA A 177 -8.27 3.65 -13.13
CA ALA A 177 -7.39 3.05 -14.13
C ALA A 177 -6.78 1.72 -13.69
N GLY A 178 -7.04 1.28 -12.45
CA GLY A 178 -6.50 0.06 -11.87
C GLY A 178 -7.13 -1.23 -12.39
N THR A 179 -6.67 -2.35 -11.85
CA THR A 179 -7.14 -3.71 -12.21
C THR A 179 -8.54 -4.02 -11.66
N TYR A 180 -9.02 -3.23 -10.71
CA TYR A 180 -10.29 -3.49 -10.05
C TYR A 180 -11.48 -3.28 -10.98
N ARG A 181 -12.49 -4.16 -10.84
CA ARG A 181 -13.66 -4.17 -11.72
C ARG A 181 -14.50 -2.88 -11.62
N THR A 182 -14.48 -2.23 -10.48
CA THR A 182 -15.21 -0.98 -10.21
C THR A 182 -14.44 -0.11 -9.24
N VAL A 183 -14.68 1.19 -9.31
CA VAL A 183 -14.12 2.17 -8.36
C VAL A 183 -14.46 1.80 -6.92
N ALA A 184 -15.69 1.34 -6.64
CA ALA A 184 -16.10 0.92 -5.31
C ALA A 184 -15.27 -0.25 -4.76
N VAL A 185 -14.94 -1.24 -5.60
CA VAL A 185 -14.09 -2.38 -5.20
C VAL A 185 -12.66 -1.92 -4.95
N ALA A 186 -12.12 -1.03 -5.78
CA ALA A 186 -10.80 -0.45 -5.57
C ALA A 186 -10.73 0.29 -4.23
N LEU A 187 -11.67 1.20 -3.97
CA LEU A 187 -11.71 1.98 -2.72
C LEU A 187 -11.84 1.09 -1.48
N ALA A 188 -12.67 0.04 -1.54
CA ALA A 188 -12.79 -0.91 -0.43
C ALA A 188 -11.46 -1.66 -0.17
N THR A 189 -10.71 -1.98 -1.22
CA THR A 189 -9.39 -2.61 -1.08
C THR A 189 -8.37 -1.64 -0.49
N TYR A 190 -8.32 -0.41 -0.99
CA TYR A 190 -7.43 0.63 -0.46
C TYR A 190 -7.71 0.95 1.00
N GLN A 191 -8.99 0.99 1.40
CA GLN A 191 -9.38 1.13 2.80
C GLN A 191 -8.84 -0.01 3.66
N GLN A 192 -8.88 -1.27 3.17
CA GLN A 192 -8.31 -2.40 3.89
C GLN A 192 -6.80 -2.28 4.04
N VAL A 193 -6.08 -1.86 2.99
CA VAL A 193 -4.63 -1.63 3.05
C VAL A 193 -4.31 -0.51 4.04
N ALA A 194 -5.06 0.60 4.01
CA ALA A 194 -4.88 1.70 4.96
C ALA A 194 -5.11 1.28 6.41
N ALA A 195 -6.15 0.49 6.66
CA ALA A 195 -6.42 -0.06 7.99
C ALA A 195 -5.30 -1.00 8.47
N GLN A 196 -4.77 -1.86 7.59
CA GLN A 196 -3.65 -2.74 7.92
C GLN A 196 -2.39 -1.94 8.29
N VAL A 197 -2.05 -0.94 7.50
CA VAL A 197 -0.90 -0.06 7.77
C VAL A 197 -1.09 0.70 9.09
N HIS A 198 -2.31 1.15 9.37
CA HIS A 198 -2.63 1.79 10.66
C HIS A 198 -2.49 0.81 11.82
N ASP A 199 -3.08 -0.38 11.72
CA ASP A 199 -3.01 -1.42 12.76
C ASP A 199 -1.57 -1.84 13.05
N GLU A 200 -0.72 -1.91 12.05
CA GLU A 200 0.72 -2.19 12.20
C GLU A 200 1.48 -1.12 12.98
N ARG A 201 0.97 0.12 13.02
CA ARG A 201 1.54 1.23 13.78
C ARG A 201 0.98 1.34 15.20
N VAL A 202 -0.10 0.64 15.50
CA VAL A 202 -0.74 0.64 16.81
C VAL A 202 -0.36 -0.61 17.58
N ALA A 203 0.30 -0.44 18.71
CA ALA A 203 0.54 -1.49 19.69
C ALA A 203 -0.53 -1.46 20.77
N THR A 204 -1.33 -2.52 20.86
CA THR A 204 -2.24 -2.70 22.00
C THR A 204 -1.46 -3.28 23.17
N VAL A 205 -1.33 -2.49 24.23
CA VAL A 205 -0.58 -2.83 25.45
C VAL A 205 -1.57 -3.15 26.55
N ARG A 206 -1.64 -4.40 26.97
CA ARG A 206 -2.46 -4.83 28.12
C ARG A 206 -1.60 -4.83 29.38
N VAL A 207 -2.06 -4.11 30.42
CA VAL A 207 -1.35 -3.95 31.68
C VAL A 207 -2.28 -4.19 32.87
N ALA A 208 -1.75 -4.69 33.98
CA ALA A 208 -2.53 -4.88 35.22
C ALA A 208 -2.93 -3.55 35.88
N HIS A 209 -2.09 -2.52 35.74
CA HIS A 209 -2.29 -1.18 36.31
C HIS A 209 -1.98 -0.11 35.26
N PRO A 210 -2.61 1.10 35.35
CA PRO A 210 -2.30 2.19 34.44
C PRO A 210 -0.81 2.51 34.44
N LEU A 211 -0.23 2.69 33.25
CA LEU A 211 1.15 3.16 33.09
C LEU A 211 1.23 4.65 33.37
N ALA A 212 2.29 5.08 34.05
CA ALA A 212 2.64 6.49 34.16
C ALA A 212 3.08 7.02 32.78
N ASP A 213 2.92 8.33 32.52
CA ASP A 213 3.28 8.93 31.23
C ASP A 213 4.74 8.67 30.83
N ALA A 214 5.66 8.70 31.78
CA ALA A 214 7.07 8.39 31.55
C ALA A 214 7.32 6.92 31.13
N GLU A 215 6.56 5.99 31.69
CA GLU A 215 6.64 4.56 31.34
C GLU A 215 6.05 4.31 29.94
N ARG A 216 4.92 4.96 29.66
CA ARG A 216 4.27 4.93 28.35
C ARG A 216 5.21 5.44 27.27
N GLN A 217 5.87 6.59 27.49
CA GLN A 217 6.81 7.15 26.54
C GLN A 217 8.01 6.23 26.32
N ARG A 218 8.62 5.69 27.38
CA ARG A 218 9.75 4.76 27.28
C ARG A 218 9.39 3.50 26.49
N LEU A 219 8.18 2.96 26.69
CA LEU A 219 7.70 1.79 25.97
C LEU A 219 7.48 2.11 24.49
N SER A 220 6.88 3.26 24.18
CA SER A 220 6.70 3.73 22.79
C SER A 220 8.04 3.88 22.08
N ASP A 221 9.01 4.53 22.72
CA ASP A 221 10.35 4.74 22.16
C ASP A 221 11.11 3.41 21.96
N ALA A 222 10.96 2.45 22.88
CA ALA A 222 11.59 1.14 22.78
C ALA A 222 11.00 0.34 21.62
N LEU A 223 9.68 0.30 21.48
CA LEU A 223 9.00 -0.38 20.39
C LEU A 223 9.29 0.31 19.05
N SER A 224 9.27 1.64 18.99
CA SER A 224 9.59 2.38 17.77
C SER A 224 11.01 2.11 17.28
N ARG A 225 11.99 2.00 18.19
CA ARG A 225 13.36 1.60 17.86
C ARG A 225 13.46 0.14 17.41
N GLN A 226 12.73 -0.77 18.04
CA GLN A 226 12.76 -2.20 17.73
C GLN A 226 12.18 -2.48 16.34
N TYR A 227 11.13 -1.76 15.95
CA TYR A 227 10.41 -1.95 14.68
C TYR A 227 10.79 -0.92 13.61
N ASP A 228 11.76 -0.04 13.89
CA ASP A 228 12.24 1.03 12.99
C ASP A 228 11.11 1.88 12.38
N ARG A 229 10.09 2.16 13.19
CA ARG A 229 8.91 2.96 12.82
C ARG A 229 8.22 3.52 14.06
N GLN A 230 7.48 4.61 13.88
CA GLN A 230 6.70 5.19 14.97
C GLN A 230 5.56 4.25 15.38
N ILE A 231 5.52 3.87 16.67
CA ILE A 231 4.51 2.99 17.24
C ILE A 231 3.65 3.79 18.23
N HIS A 232 2.34 3.83 17.98
CA HIS A 232 1.37 4.41 18.89
C HIS A 232 0.87 3.37 19.89
N LEU A 233 0.85 3.72 21.18
CA LEU A 233 0.40 2.80 22.22
C LEU A 233 -1.09 3.00 22.51
N ASN A 234 -1.87 1.95 22.33
CA ASN A 234 -3.22 1.81 22.88
C ASN A 234 -3.13 1.00 24.19
N VAL A 235 -3.15 1.69 25.33
CA VAL A 235 -3.00 1.05 26.64
C VAL A 235 -4.37 0.64 27.18
N VAL A 236 -4.54 -0.66 27.39
CA VAL A 236 -5.75 -1.27 27.96
C VAL A 236 -5.42 -1.82 29.34
N VAL A 237 -6.10 -1.34 30.36
CA VAL A 237 -5.98 -1.90 31.71
C VAL A 237 -6.84 -3.15 31.81
N ASP A 238 -6.21 -4.31 31.97
CA ASP A 238 -6.87 -5.61 32.05
C ASP A 238 -6.51 -6.28 33.38
N PRO A 239 -7.44 -6.34 34.34
CA PRO A 239 -7.20 -6.98 35.63
C PRO A 239 -6.86 -8.49 35.54
N GLY A 240 -7.12 -9.13 34.40
CA GLY A 240 -6.76 -10.52 34.16
C GLY A 240 -5.26 -10.74 33.87
N VAL A 241 -4.49 -9.68 33.68
CA VAL A 241 -3.03 -9.73 33.55
C VAL A 241 -2.41 -9.84 34.95
N ILE A 242 -1.92 -11.02 35.30
CA ILE A 242 -1.38 -11.32 36.66
C ILE A 242 -0.03 -10.61 36.92
N GLY A 243 0.58 -10.01 35.90
CA GLY A 243 1.83 -9.23 35.99
C GLY A 243 2.51 -9.09 34.65
N GLY A 244 3.37 -8.06 34.55
CA GLY A 244 4.06 -7.75 33.30
C GLY A 244 3.21 -6.93 32.32
N ILE A 245 3.72 -6.82 31.08
CA ILE A 245 3.11 -6.07 29.99
C ILE A 245 2.90 -7.05 28.82
N ARG A 246 1.70 -7.09 28.26
CA ARG A 246 1.43 -7.83 27.03
C ARG A 246 1.27 -6.84 25.88
N VAL A 247 2.13 -6.95 24.88
CA VAL A 247 2.14 -6.10 23.71
C VAL A 247 1.67 -6.90 22.48
N GLU A 248 0.66 -6.38 21.79
CA GLU A 248 0.15 -6.91 20.53
C GLU A 248 0.28 -5.81 19.47
N ILE A 249 1.06 -6.03 18.40
CA ILE A 249 1.23 -5.07 17.30
C ILE A 249 0.61 -5.69 16.05
N GLY A 250 -0.40 -5.02 15.50
CA GLY A 250 -1.13 -5.52 14.34
C GLY A 250 -1.85 -6.84 14.58
N ARG A 251 -2.22 -7.53 13.51
CA ARG A 251 -2.83 -8.88 13.58
C ARG A 251 -1.83 -10.02 13.80
N ALA A 252 -0.54 -9.73 13.74
CA ALA A 252 0.49 -10.71 14.07
C ALA A 252 0.65 -10.80 15.58
N SER A 253 -0.04 -11.75 16.19
CA SER A 253 0.17 -12.13 17.59
C SER A 253 1.57 -12.73 17.73
N CYS A 254 2.59 -11.92 17.93
CA CYS A 254 3.86 -12.37 18.50
C CYS A 254 3.64 -12.59 20.00
N ARG A 255 3.45 -13.85 20.40
CA ARG A 255 3.59 -14.27 21.79
C ARG A 255 5.08 -14.33 22.12
N GLU A 256 5.67 -13.22 22.43
CA GLU A 256 6.92 -13.22 23.18
C GLU A 256 6.60 -13.15 24.68
N ARG A 257 6.96 -14.23 25.38
CA ARG A 257 7.03 -14.23 26.86
C ARG A 257 8.37 -13.60 27.22
N VAL A 258 8.34 -12.46 27.85
CA VAL A 258 9.46 -11.95 28.65
C VAL A 258 9.27 -12.39 30.08
#